data_f273f14d059ad852b9080b71f6b84470
#
_entry.id   f273f14d059ad852b9080b71f6b84470
#
_cell.length_a   1.000
_cell.length_b   1.000
_cell.length_c   1.000
_cell.angle_alpha   90.00
_cell.angle_beta   90.00
_cell.angle_gamma   90.00
#
_symmetry.space_group_name_H-M   'P 1'
#
loop_
_entity.id
_entity.type
_entity.pdbx_description
1 polymer ?
#
loop_
_entity_poly.entity_id
_entity_poly.type
_entity_poly.pdbx_seq_one_letter_code
_entity_poly.pdbx_strand_id
1 'polypeptide(L)'
;WAVAVRNDSDVVRELTVTGYAEFTNNPNYEQDQVNLQYSQFITRTEFENDHILQLIHGNLDAVSADGKEVDNKDVGYRLFGLAGQRVSGYCGNKENFLGRYHGYGDPQGVTTGKLDGSMNYNENACGALSAVLVLNPGETAHLAFIVGAKNREESRALMARYADPAAVCPEELAALKAHWHT
;
A
#
# COMPACT_ATOMS: atom_id res chain seq x y z
N TRP A 1 -9.87 -1.37 2.83
CA TRP A 1 -10.88 -1.91 1.90
C TRP A 1 -11.03 -3.39 2.15
N ALA A 2 -12.22 -3.81 2.61
CA ALA A 2 -12.57 -5.21 2.73
C ALA A 2 -13.03 -5.74 1.36
N VAL A 3 -12.46 -6.85 0.93
CA VAL A 3 -12.75 -7.48 -0.36
C VAL A 3 -13.14 -8.94 -0.12
N ALA A 4 -14.27 -9.35 -0.69
CA ALA A 4 -14.70 -10.74 -0.76
C ALA A 4 -14.80 -11.15 -2.23
N VAL A 5 -14.10 -12.22 -2.60
CA VAL A 5 -14.11 -12.77 -3.96
C VAL A 5 -14.72 -14.16 -3.91
N ARG A 6 -15.82 -14.36 -4.63
CA ARG A 6 -16.52 -15.63 -4.69
C ARG A 6 -16.48 -16.22 -6.11
N ASN A 7 -16.27 -17.51 -6.18
CA ASN A 7 -16.36 -18.25 -7.42
C ASN A 7 -17.77 -18.80 -7.63
N ASP A 8 -18.58 -18.14 -8.45
CA ASP A 8 -19.94 -18.57 -8.79
C ASP A 8 -20.02 -19.51 -10.02
N SER A 9 -18.86 -19.89 -10.59
CA SER A 9 -18.81 -20.86 -11.69
C SER A 9 -18.76 -22.29 -11.16
N ASP A 10 -18.91 -23.26 -12.07
CA ASP A 10 -18.87 -24.70 -11.81
C ASP A 10 -17.46 -25.32 -11.91
N VAL A 11 -16.44 -24.50 -12.15
CA VAL A 11 -15.03 -24.92 -12.29
C VAL A 11 -14.13 -24.16 -11.31
N VAL A 12 -12.99 -24.74 -10.97
CA VAL A 12 -11.96 -24.05 -10.19
C VAL A 12 -11.45 -22.83 -10.95
N ARG A 13 -11.33 -21.71 -10.24
CA ARG A 13 -10.80 -20.46 -10.79
C ARG A 13 -9.52 -20.06 -10.07
N GLU A 14 -8.53 -19.66 -10.87
CA GLU A 14 -7.35 -18.95 -10.37
C GLU A 14 -7.44 -17.48 -10.78
N LEU A 15 -7.35 -16.60 -9.81
CA LEU A 15 -7.53 -15.16 -9.98
C LEU A 15 -6.39 -14.42 -9.29
N THR A 16 -5.86 -13.38 -9.92
CA THR A 16 -4.96 -12.44 -9.26
C THR A 16 -5.73 -11.19 -8.87
N VAL A 17 -5.74 -10.87 -7.58
CA VAL A 17 -6.32 -9.63 -7.06
C VAL A 17 -5.19 -8.67 -6.76
N THR A 18 -5.22 -7.48 -7.37
CA THR A 18 -4.21 -6.45 -7.19
C THR A 18 -4.84 -5.20 -6.59
N GLY A 19 -4.28 -4.71 -5.47
CA GLY A 19 -4.59 -3.40 -4.91
C GLY A 19 -3.50 -2.41 -5.27
N TYR A 20 -3.89 -1.15 -5.45
CA TYR A 20 -3.00 -0.06 -5.79
C TYR A 20 -3.38 1.22 -5.05
N ALA A 21 -2.37 1.94 -4.56
CA ALA A 21 -2.52 3.29 -4.01
C ALA A 21 -1.28 4.13 -4.30
N GLU A 22 -1.48 5.41 -4.54
CA GLU A 22 -0.39 6.38 -4.58
C GLU A 22 -0.23 7.06 -3.23
N PHE A 23 1.01 7.41 -2.90
CA PHE A 23 1.33 8.10 -1.68
C PHE A 23 1.62 9.57 -1.95
N THR A 24 1.22 10.43 -1.04
CA THR A 24 1.76 11.79 -0.98
C THR A 24 3.17 11.75 -0.39
N ASN A 25 4.10 12.49 -0.97
CA ASN A 25 5.49 12.53 -0.51
C ASN A 25 5.67 13.50 0.65
N ASN A 26 4.89 14.56 0.68
CA ASN A 26 4.90 15.55 1.77
C ASN A 26 3.62 15.50 2.59
N PRO A 27 3.67 15.91 3.87
CA PRO A 27 2.46 16.18 4.65
C PRO A 27 1.57 17.26 4.02
N ASN A 28 2.17 18.20 3.30
CA ASN A 28 1.47 19.23 2.55
C ASN A 28 1.41 18.84 1.07
N TYR A 29 0.22 18.53 0.59
CA TYR A 29 -0.06 18.17 -0.79
C TYR A 29 0.36 19.26 -1.81
N GLU A 30 0.28 20.52 -1.44
CA GLU A 30 0.72 21.62 -2.31
C GLU A 30 2.22 21.53 -2.63
N GLN A 31 3.03 21.09 -1.69
CA GLN A 31 4.47 20.90 -1.92
C GLN A 31 4.75 19.80 -2.94
N ASP A 32 3.96 18.74 -2.94
CA ASP A 32 4.09 17.67 -3.94
C ASP A 32 3.78 18.18 -5.36
N GLN A 33 2.86 19.15 -5.49
CA GLN A 33 2.50 19.71 -6.78
C GLN A 33 3.50 20.77 -7.27
N VAL A 34 4.00 21.60 -6.36
CA VAL A 34 4.85 22.76 -6.73
C VAL A 34 6.30 22.35 -6.90
N ASN A 35 6.77 21.34 -6.16
CA ASN A 35 8.17 20.93 -6.16
C ASN A 35 8.30 19.39 -6.16
N LEU A 36 7.82 18.77 -7.22
CA LEU A 36 7.81 17.32 -7.37
C LEU A 36 9.21 16.70 -7.26
N GLN A 37 10.23 17.34 -7.86
CA GLN A 37 11.60 16.82 -7.81
C GLN A 37 12.12 16.72 -6.37
N TYR A 38 11.89 17.74 -5.55
CA TYR A 38 12.27 17.70 -4.15
C TYR A 38 11.50 16.60 -3.40
N SER A 39 10.20 16.50 -3.64
CA SER A 39 9.37 15.47 -3.03
C SER A 39 9.84 14.05 -3.37
N GLN A 40 10.32 13.82 -4.58
CA GLN A 40 10.89 12.53 -4.98
C GLN A 40 12.21 12.22 -4.26
N PHE A 41 13.08 13.20 -4.07
CA PHE A 41 14.38 13.02 -3.41
C PHE A 41 14.28 12.58 -1.95
N ILE A 42 13.20 12.91 -1.26
CA ILE A 42 13.03 12.62 0.18
C ILE A 42 12.28 11.32 0.43
N THR A 43 11.93 10.55 -0.60
CA THR A 43 11.11 9.35 -0.44
C THR A 43 11.78 8.09 -0.96
N ARG A 44 11.52 7.00 -0.27
CA ARG A 44 11.77 5.64 -0.73
C ARG A 44 10.66 4.71 -0.28
N THR A 45 10.52 3.57 -0.93
CA THR A 45 9.62 2.50 -0.48
C THR A 45 10.41 1.28 -0.06
N GLU A 46 9.85 0.51 0.86
CA GLU A 46 10.38 -0.77 1.32
C GLU A 46 9.23 -1.77 1.44
N PHE A 47 9.48 -3.02 1.07
CA PHE A 47 8.53 -4.11 1.24
C PHE A 47 8.87 -4.95 2.46
N GLU A 48 7.88 -5.25 3.28
CA GLU A 48 8.03 -6.09 4.45
C GLU A 48 6.86 -7.09 4.52
N ASN A 49 7.10 -8.32 4.07
CA ASN A 49 6.19 -9.48 4.11
C ASN A 49 4.80 -9.27 3.46
N ASP A 50 3.99 -8.38 4.00
CA ASP A 50 2.58 -8.17 3.68
C ASP A 50 2.23 -6.70 3.42
N HIS A 51 3.21 -5.80 3.48
CA HIS A 51 2.98 -4.39 3.27
C HIS A 51 4.18 -3.65 2.65
N ILE A 52 3.86 -2.54 2.00
CA ILE A 52 4.83 -1.54 1.52
C ILE A 52 4.77 -0.35 2.47
N LEU A 53 5.94 0.08 2.93
CA LEU A 53 6.14 1.34 3.63
C LEU A 53 6.80 2.34 2.68
N GLN A 54 6.19 3.49 2.50
CA GLN A 54 6.88 4.67 2.04
C GLN A 54 7.49 5.37 3.25
N LEU A 55 8.77 5.66 3.16
CA LEU A 55 9.52 6.40 4.15
C LEU A 55 9.84 7.79 3.59
N ILE A 56 9.61 8.80 4.41
CA ILE A 56 9.88 10.19 4.08
C ILE A 56 11.02 10.66 4.96
N HIS A 57 12.15 11.01 4.35
CA HIS A 57 13.32 11.52 5.05
C HIS A 57 13.12 12.96 5.50
N GLY A 58 13.69 13.30 6.65
CA GLY A 58 13.82 14.69 7.08
C GLY A 58 14.77 15.48 6.19
N ASN A 59 14.66 16.80 6.27
CA ASN A 59 15.59 17.69 5.57
C ASN A 59 17.01 17.50 6.15
N LEU A 60 17.98 17.22 5.27
CA LEU A 60 19.39 16.97 5.61
C LEU A 60 20.06 18.15 6.34
N ASP A 61 19.56 19.36 6.11
CA ASP A 61 20.12 20.61 6.63
C ASP A 61 19.39 21.14 7.88
N ALA A 62 18.47 20.34 8.45
CA ALA A 62 17.76 20.77 9.64
C ALA A 62 18.69 20.74 10.86
N VAL A 63 19.02 21.92 11.33
CA VAL A 63 19.71 22.12 12.61
C VAL A 63 18.63 22.43 13.66
N SER A 64 18.64 21.71 14.78
CA SER A 64 17.74 22.00 15.89
C SER A 64 18.01 23.38 16.48
N ALA A 65 17.05 23.96 17.21
CA ALA A 65 17.19 25.30 17.81
C ALA A 65 18.35 25.40 18.80
N ASP A 66 18.88 24.28 19.28
CA ASP A 66 20.07 24.18 20.15
C ASP A 66 21.38 23.97 19.35
N GLY A 67 21.33 24.05 18.02
CA GLY A 67 22.51 23.96 17.14
C GLY A 67 23.04 22.55 16.92
N LYS A 68 22.32 21.51 17.37
CA LYS A 68 22.69 20.12 17.09
C LYS A 68 22.16 19.67 15.72
N GLU A 69 22.99 18.88 15.03
CA GLU A 69 22.51 18.19 13.82
C GLU A 69 21.27 17.37 14.18
N VAL A 70 20.18 17.60 13.47
CA VAL A 70 19.02 16.72 13.56
C VAL A 70 19.41 15.43 12.85
N ASP A 71 19.46 14.35 13.62
CA ASP A 71 19.68 13.00 13.13
C ASP A 71 18.73 12.75 11.93
N ASN A 72 19.29 12.35 10.81
CA ASN A 72 18.59 12.21 9.54
C ASN A 72 17.67 10.99 9.56
N LYS A 73 16.57 11.10 10.32
CA LYS A 73 15.60 10.04 10.54
C LYS A 73 14.43 10.18 9.58
N ASP A 74 13.84 9.04 9.28
CA ASP A 74 12.55 9.01 8.63
C ASP A 74 11.53 9.78 9.48
N VAL A 75 10.99 10.87 8.92
CA VAL A 75 10.06 11.78 9.62
C VAL A 75 8.62 11.51 9.28
N GLY A 76 8.36 10.69 8.28
CA GLY A 76 7.02 10.32 7.86
C GLY A 76 6.97 8.92 7.27
N TYR A 77 5.80 8.32 7.40
CA TYR A 77 5.53 6.97 6.92
C TYR A 77 4.18 6.93 6.23
N ARG A 78 4.08 6.13 5.17
CA ARG A 78 2.81 5.74 4.54
C ARG A 78 2.81 4.24 4.40
N LEU A 79 1.68 3.63 4.71
CA LEU A 79 1.48 2.18 4.68
C LEU A 79 0.51 1.83 3.56
N PHE A 80 0.84 0.81 2.78
CA PHE A 80 -0.10 0.05 1.96
C PHE A 80 0.10 -1.44 2.24
N GLY A 81 -0.90 -2.09 2.80
CA GLY A 81 -0.85 -3.49 3.24
C GLY A 81 -1.91 -4.37 2.58
N LEU A 82 -1.64 -5.68 2.51
CA LEU A 82 -2.57 -6.72 2.12
C LEU A 82 -2.65 -7.75 3.24
N ALA A 83 -3.85 -7.93 3.80
CA ALA A 83 -4.12 -8.86 4.88
C ALA A 83 -5.12 -9.96 4.46
N GLY A 84 -5.10 -11.10 5.15
CA GLY A 84 -5.98 -12.25 4.93
C GLY A 84 -5.52 -13.19 3.83
N GLN A 85 -4.60 -12.77 2.97
CA GLN A 85 -4.03 -13.60 1.91
C GLN A 85 -2.50 -13.37 1.83
N ARG A 86 -1.79 -14.37 1.33
CA ARG A 86 -0.35 -14.25 1.10
C ARG A 86 -0.08 -13.32 -0.08
N VAL A 87 0.82 -12.36 0.10
CA VAL A 87 1.31 -11.52 -0.99
C VAL A 87 2.05 -12.39 -2.02
N SER A 88 1.59 -12.34 -3.27
CA SER A 88 2.18 -13.05 -4.42
C SER A 88 3.07 -12.14 -5.28
N GLY A 89 2.90 -10.82 -5.17
CA GLY A 89 3.70 -9.82 -5.87
C GLY A 89 3.56 -8.45 -5.23
N TYR A 90 4.56 -7.61 -5.45
CA TYR A 90 4.60 -6.26 -4.93
C TYR A 90 5.32 -5.31 -5.89
N CYS A 91 4.99 -4.02 -5.85
CA CYS A 91 5.70 -2.95 -6.54
C CYS A 91 5.52 -1.64 -5.78
N GLY A 92 6.63 -0.98 -5.47
CA GLY A 92 6.67 0.30 -4.77
C GLY A 92 6.98 1.50 -5.68
N ASN A 93 7.21 1.26 -6.97
CA ASN A 93 7.54 2.25 -7.98
C ASN A 93 6.38 2.40 -8.97
N LYS A 94 5.87 3.63 -9.09
CA LYS A 94 4.69 3.92 -9.92
C LYS A 94 4.95 3.69 -11.41
N GLU A 95 6.08 4.14 -11.92
CA GLU A 95 6.43 4.04 -13.33
C GLU A 95 6.57 2.58 -13.75
N ASN A 96 7.12 1.74 -12.90
CA ASN A 96 7.25 0.31 -13.13
C ASN A 96 5.89 -0.42 -13.02
N PHE A 97 5.02 0.02 -12.10
CA PHE A 97 3.67 -0.51 -12.02
C PHE A 97 2.84 -0.19 -13.26
N LEU A 98 2.87 1.06 -13.71
CA LEU A 98 2.15 1.49 -14.91
C LEU A 98 2.76 0.88 -16.18
N GLY A 99 4.08 0.93 -16.30
CA GLY A 99 4.80 0.50 -17.50
C GLY A 99 4.90 1.60 -18.56
N ARG A 100 5.88 1.45 -19.44
CA ARG A 100 6.08 2.40 -20.56
C ARG A 100 4.91 2.32 -21.53
N TYR A 101 4.39 3.49 -21.90
CA TYR A 101 3.27 3.67 -22.84
C TYR A 101 1.92 3.10 -22.34
N HIS A 102 1.84 2.73 -21.06
CA HIS A 102 0.60 2.33 -20.38
C HIS A 102 0.12 3.44 -19.44
N GLY A 103 -1.12 3.35 -19.03
CA GLY A 103 -1.75 4.28 -18.09
C GLY A 103 -2.58 3.58 -17.04
N TYR A 104 -3.36 4.35 -16.29
CA TYR A 104 -4.22 3.78 -15.23
C TYR A 104 -5.32 2.86 -15.75
N GLY A 105 -5.70 2.96 -17.02
CA GLY A 105 -6.69 2.09 -17.64
C GLY A 105 -6.17 0.69 -17.97
N ASP A 106 -4.86 0.54 -18.15
CA ASP A 106 -4.19 -0.68 -18.58
C ASP A 106 -2.80 -0.86 -17.94
N PRO A 107 -2.64 -0.72 -16.62
CA PRO A 107 -1.33 -0.78 -16.01
C PRO A 107 -0.65 -2.13 -16.25
N GLN A 108 0.62 -2.11 -16.63
CA GLN A 108 1.39 -3.30 -16.98
C GLN A 108 1.43 -4.33 -15.84
N GLY A 109 1.54 -3.88 -14.60
CA GLY A 109 1.52 -4.74 -13.43
C GLY A 109 0.23 -5.55 -13.28
N VAL A 110 -0.90 -5.05 -13.82
CA VAL A 110 -2.19 -5.76 -13.84
C VAL A 110 -2.35 -6.60 -15.11
N THR A 111 -2.08 -6.02 -16.27
CA THR A 111 -2.28 -6.69 -17.57
C THR A 111 -1.39 -7.91 -17.76
N THR A 112 -0.19 -7.91 -17.18
CA THR A 112 0.72 -9.06 -17.18
C THR A 112 0.45 -10.05 -16.05
N GLY A 113 -0.38 -9.68 -15.06
CA GLY A 113 -0.62 -10.46 -13.85
C GLY A 113 0.59 -10.59 -12.93
N LYS A 114 1.62 -9.75 -13.12
CA LYS A 114 2.88 -9.81 -12.35
C LYS A 114 3.33 -8.41 -11.93
N LEU A 115 3.58 -8.26 -10.64
CA LEU A 115 4.31 -7.14 -10.10
C LEU A 115 5.80 -7.49 -10.06
N ASP A 116 6.65 -6.55 -10.45
CA ASP A 116 8.08 -6.78 -10.76
C ASP A 116 9.00 -6.81 -9.52
N GLY A 117 8.45 -6.53 -8.33
CA GLY A 117 9.21 -6.49 -7.07
C GLY A 117 10.06 -5.23 -6.91
N SER A 118 9.91 -4.24 -7.78
CA SER A 118 10.68 -2.98 -7.68
C SER A 118 10.22 -2.12 -6.51
N MET A 119 11.17 -1.41 -5.92
CA MET A 119 10.95 -0.41 -4.89
C MET A 119 11.29 0.97 -5.43
N ASN A 120 10.64 1.99 -4.87
CA ASN A 120 10.94 3.38 -5.21
C ASN A 120 12.20 3.85 -4.50
N TYR A 121 13.02 4.57 -5.24
CA TYR A 121 14.13 5.34 -4.70
C TYR A 121 14.29 6.62 -5.53
N ASN A 122 13.92 7.76 -4.96
CA ASN A 122 13.97 9.08 -5.63
C ASN A 122 13.09 9.21 -6.89
N GLU A 123 12.00 8.48 -6.95
CA GLU A 123 11.01 8.53 -8.04
C GLU A 123 9.59 8.62 -7.44
N ASN A 124 8.55 8.35 -8.22
CA ASN A 124 7.18 8.36 -7.72
C ASN A 124 6.85 7.05 -6.99
N ALA A 125 6.54 7.19 -5.70
CA ALA A 125 6.19 6.07 -4.86
C ALA A 125 4.74 5.62 -5.06
N CYS A 126 4.53 4.32 -5.01
CA CYS A 126 3.19 3.72 -4.89
C CYS A 126 3.21 2.52 -3.95
N GLY A 127 2.03 2.06 -3.59
CA GLY A 127 1.80 0.75 -3.00
C GLY A 127 1.01 -0.10 -3.97
N ALA A 128 1.62 -1.16 -4.52
CA ALA A 128 0.93 -2.16 -5.30
C ALA A 128 1.23 -3.55 -4.72
N LEU A 129 0.18 -4.27 -4.35
CA LEU A 129 0.27 -5.61 -3.77
C LEU A 129 -0.73 -6.53 -4.46
N SER A 130 -0.33 -7.77 -4.73
CA SER A 130 -1.20 -8.79 -5.32
C SER A 130 -1.25 -10.06 -4.49
N ALA A 131 -2.39 -10.75 -4.58
CA ALA A 131 -2.60 -12.11 -4.09
C ALA A 131 -3.16 -12.98 -5.21
N VAL A 132 -2.71 -14.23 -5.29
CA VAL A 132 -3.31 -15.27 -6.14
C VAL A 132 -4.31 -16.06 -5.31
N LEU A 133 -5.54 -16.12 -5.80
CA LEU A 133 -6.64 -16.87 -5.19
C LEU A 133 -6.97 -18.07 -6.07
N VAL A 134 -6.99 -19.26 -5.50
CA VAL A 134 -7.48 -20.48 -6.15
C VAL A 134 -8.79 -20.86 -5.45
N LEU A 135 -9.90 -20.69 -6.15
CA LEU A 135 -11.25 -20.85 -5.59
C LEU A 135 -11.98 -22.02 -6.24
N ASN A 136 -12.45 -22.96 -5.42
CA ASN A 136 -13.39 -23.99 -5.84
C ASN A 136 -14.77 -23.39 -6.16
N PRO A 137 -15.66 -24.12 -6.87
CA PRO A 137 -17.03 -23.69 -7.05
C PRO A 137 -17.74 -23.39 -5.72
N GLY A 138 -18.34 -22.20 -5.64
CA GLY A 138 -19.03 -21.70 -4.44
C GLY A 138 -18.12 -21.16 -3.34
N GLU A 139 -16.80 -21.28 -3.45
CA GLU A 139 -15.85 -20.80 -2.45
C GLU A 139 -15.71 -19.28 -2.47
N THR A 140 -15.49 -18.71 -1.28
CA THR A 140 -15.24 -17.27 -1.10
C THR A 140 -13.92 -17.07 -0.36
N ALA A 141 -13.03 -16.25 -0.90
CA ALA A 141 -11.87 -15.75 -0.19
C ALA A 141 -12.09 -14.32 0.29
N HIS A 142 -11.54 -14.02 1.45
CA HIS A 142 -11.56 -12.69 2.05
C HIS A 142 -10.14 -12.12 2.12
N LEU A 143 -10.01 -10.84 1.80
CA LEU A 143 -8.77 -10.08 1.95
C LEU A 143 -9.09 -8.61 2.27
N ALA A 144 -8.10 -7.90 2.78
CA ALA A 144 -8.23 -6.47 3.01
C ALA A 144 -6.99 -5.73 2.51
N PHE A 145 -7.21 -4.62 1.81
CA PHE A 145 -6.17 -3.63 1.54
C PHE A 145 -6.25 -2.52 2.58
N ILE A 146 -5.11 -2.22 3.19
CA ILE A 146 -4.99 -1.30 4.31
C ILE A 146 -4.13 -0.12 3.90
N VAL A 147 -4.63 1.09 4.10
CA VAL A 147 -3.90 2.34 3.89
C VAL A 147 -3.76 3.06 5.22
N GLY A 148 -2.58 3.57 5.51
CA GLY A 148 -2.33 4.25 6.77
C GLY A 148 -1.09 5.14 6.76
N ALA A 149 -0.91 5.87 7.86
CA ALA A 149 0.26 6.68 8.14
C ALA A 149 0.84 6.24 9.49
N LYS A 150 1.55 5.14 9.50
CA LYS A 150 2.06 4.44 10.69
C LYS A 150 3.54 4.13 10.53
N ASN A 151 4.31 4.23 11.61
CA ASN A 151 5.69 3.76 11.63
C ASN A 151 5.77 2.23 11.49
N ARG A 152 6.98 1.67 11.42
CA ARG A 152 7.18 0.22 11.20
C ARG A 152 6.50 -0.66 12.23
N GLU A 153 6.65 -0.32 13.51
CA GLU A 153 6.08 -1.12 14.61
C GLU A 153 4.55 -1.06 14.60
N GLU A 154 4.00 0.14 14.49
CA GLU A 154 2.55 0.35 14.38
C GLU A 154 1.97 -0.29 13.11
N SER A 155 2.71 -0.30 12.01
CA SER A 155 2.29 -0.97 10.76
C SER A 155 2.18 -2.48 10.94
N ARG A 156 3.18 -3.11 11.57
CA ARG A 156 3.13 -4.54 11.90
C ARG A 156 1.96 -4.88 12.82
N ALA A 157 1.73 -4.05 13.84
CA ALA A 157 0.59 -4.25 14.75
C ALA A 157 -0.75 -4.09 14.02
N LEU A 158 -0.85 -3.12 13.11
CA LEU A 158 -2.04 -2.93 12.30
C LEU A 158 -2.29 -4.11 11.35
N MET A 159 -1.26 -4.61 10.67
CA MET A 159 -1.37 -5.78 9.78
C MET A 159 -1.80 -7.02 10.56
N ALA A 160 -1.22 -7.24 11.75
CA ALA A 160 -1.60 -8.35 12.63
C ALA A 160 -3.07 -8.27 13.09
N ARG A 161 -3.60 -7.05 13.34
CA ARG A 161 -5.02 -6.84 13.70
C ARG A 161 -5.96 -7.31 12.59
N TYR A 162 -5.59 -7.10 11.33
CA TYR A 162 -6.41 -7.47 10.17
C TYR A 162 -6.03 -8.82 9.54
N ALA A 163 -5.29 -9.66 10.26
CA ALA A 163 -4.86 -10.97 9.74
C ALA A 163 -6.02 -11.87 9.31
N ASP A 164 -7.19 -11.71 9.94
CA ASP A 164 -8.47 -12.36 9.54
C ASP A 164 -9.50 -11.30 9.14
N PRO A 165 -9.51 -10.84 7.87
CA PRO A 165 -10.44 -9.81 7.41
C PRO A 165 -11.91 -10.26 7.45
N ALA A 166 -12.20 -11.57 7.36
CA ALA A 166 -13.55 -12.09 7.41
C ALA A 166 -14.20 -11.87 8.79
N ALA A 167 -13.41 -11.98 9.85
CA ALA A 167 -13.86 -11.71 11.22
C ALA A 167 -13.86 -10.21 11.54
N VAL A 168 -12.76 -9.51 11.28
CA VAL A 168 -12.54 -8.13 11.77
C VAL A 168 -13.31 -7.08 10.97
N CYS A 169 -13.33 -7.18 9.63
CA CYS A 169 -13.90 -6.11 8.80
C CYS A 169 -15.40 -5.89 8.99
N PRO A 170 -16.27 -6.90 9.19
CA PRO A 170 -17.68 -6.67 9.45
C PRO A 170 -17.94 -5.91 10.76
N GLU A 171 -17.18 -6.20 11.82
CA GLU A 171 -17.30 -5.54 13.12
C GLU A 171 -16.86 -4.06 13.01
N GLU A 172 -15.74 -3.80 12.36
CA GLU A 172 -15.25 -2.44 12.13
C GLU A 172 -16.24 -1.62 11.28
N LEU A 173 -16.82 -2.23 10.25
CA LEU A 173 -17.83 -1.58 9.42
C LEU A 173 -19.10 -1.28 10.21
N ALA A 174 -19.54 -2.18 11.09
CA ALA A 174 -20.69 -1.96 11.96
C ALA A 174 -20.43 -0.81 12.94
N ALA A 175 -19.25 -0.78 13.57
CA ALA A 175 -18.84 0.30 14.46
C ALA A 175 -18.78 1.65 13.74
N LEU A 176 -18.23 1.67 12.51
CA LEU A 176 -18.16 2.89 11.69
C LEU A 176 -19.56 3.39 11.32
N LYS A 177 -20.47 2.51 10.91
CA LYS A 177 -21.87 2.86 10.62
C LYS A 177 -22.57 3.43 11.85
N ALA A 178 -22.40 2.80 13.01
CA ALA A 178 -22.98 3.29 14.26
C ALA A 178 -22.48 4.70 14.61
N HIS A 179 -21.18 4.96 14.40
CA HIS A 179 -20.58 6.29 14.64
C HIS A 179 -21.17 7.39 13.77
N TRP A 180 -21.45 7.11 12.50
CA TRP A 180 -21.97 8.11 11.55
C TRP A 180 -23.50 8.27 11.57
N HIS A 181 -24.22 7.39 12.26
CA HIS A 181 -25.69 7.46 12.43
C HIS A 181 -26.12 8.07 13.77
N THR A 182 -25.15 8.51 14.59
CA THR A 182 -25.38 9.31 15.80
C THR A 182 -25.27 10.79 15.51
#